data_7b08faf2afb46190154dd9fca5d6c19a
#
_entry.id   7b08faf2afb46190154dd9fca5d6c19a
#
_cell.length_a   1.000
_cell.length_b   1.000
_cell.length_c   1.000
_cell.angle_alpha   90.00
_cell.angle_beta   90.00
_cell.angle_gamma   90.00
#
_symmetry.space_group_name_H-M   'P 1'
#
loop_
_entity.id
_entity.type
_entity.pdbx_description
1 polymer ?
#
loop_
_entity_poly.entity_id
_entity_poly.type
_entity_poly.pdbx_seq_one_letter_code
_entity_poly.pdbx_strand_id
1 'polypeptide(L)'
;MVTKEYIEKLIAKNNAQLKRYKDNLEENYLHHFEWVAERVFKLEWKNKTLNDILVLFDDENINVENAVGNLKERFKNSLLTQPLMKSSTNPIANLTSLWISECKQEIIEEL
;
A
#
# COMPACT_ATOMS: atom_id res chain seq x y z
N MET A 1 15.45 -9.90 6.04
CA MET A 1 16.22 -8.99 5.18
C MET A 1 15.42 -8.65 3.93
N VAL A 2 15.32 -7.37 3.63
CA VAL A 2 14.58 -6.92 2.43
C VAL A 2 15.52 -6.95 1.23
N THR A 3 15.18 -7.73 0.21
CA THR A 3 15.96 -7.83 -1.01
C THR A 3 15.19 -7.24 -2.18
N LYS A 4 15.92 -6.85 -3.23
CA LYS A 4 15.32 -6.34 -4.46
C LYS A 4 14.34 -7.35 -5.06
N GLU A 5 14.76 -8.61 -5.09
CA GLU A 5 13.95 -9.71 -5.63
C GLU A 5 12.66 -9.90 -4.85
N TYR A 6 12.71 -9.75 -3.54
CA TYR A 6 11.53 -9.86 -2.67
C TYR A 6 10.52 -8.74 -3.00
N ILE A 7 11.01 -7.50 -3.13
CA ILE A 7 10.15 -6.37 -3.49
C ILE A 7 9.54 -6.57 -4.87
N GLU A 8 10.34 -7.01 -5.85
CA GLU A 8 9.84 -7.29 -7.19
C GLU A 8 8.75 -8.37 -7.17
N LYS A 9 8.92 -9.39 -6.35
CA LYS A 9 7.91 -10.45 -6.16
C LYS A 9 6.60 -9.90 -5.61
N LEU A 10 6.68 -9.05 -4.60
CA LEU A 10 5.49 -8.44 -4.02
C LEU A 10 4.74 -7.60 -5.06
N ILE A 11 5.48 -6.81 -5.84
CA ILE A 11 4.89 -5.98 -6.89
C ILE A 11 4.23 -6.85 -7.95
N ALA A 12 4.90 -7.92 -8.38
CA ALA A 12 4.35 -8.84 -9.39
C ALA A 12 3.06 -9.51 -8.88
N LYS A 13 3.05 -9.94 -7.63
CA LYS A 13 1.86 -10.51 -7.00
C LYS A 13 0.71 -9.51 -6.97
N ASN A 14 1.00 -8.28 -6.56
CA ASN A 14 -0.02 -7.23 -6.50
C ASN A 14 -0.56 -6.90 -7.89
N ASN A 15 0.31 -6.86 -8.90
CA ASN A 15 -0.11 -6.61 -10.28
C ASN A 15 -1.03 -7.71 -10.82
N ALA A 16 -0.74 -8.97 -10.50
CA ALA A 16 -1.61 -10.08 -10.89
C ALA A 16 -2.99 -9.95 -10.27
N GLN A 17 -3.05 -9.58 -8.98
CA GLN A 17 -4.31 -9.36 -8.30
C GLN A 17 -5.07 -8.15 -8.86
N LEU A 18 -4.35 -7.06 -9.16
CA LEU A 18 -4.95 -5.88 -9.77
C LEU A 18 -5.65 -6.21 -11.08
N LYS A 19 -4.99 -7.00 -11.93
CA LYS A 19 -5.58 -7.41 -13.19
C LYS A 19 -6.88 -8.17 -12.98
N ARG A 20 -6.88 -9.11 -12.02
CA ARG A 20 -8.07 -9.91 -11.71
C ARG A 20 -9.23 -9.04 -11.22
N TYR A 21 -8.97 -8.10 -10.33
CA TYR A 21 -10.01 -7.22 -9.81
C TYR A 21 -10.55 -6.29 -10.88
N LYS A 22 -9.70 -5.76 -11.74
CA LYS A 22 -10.13 -4.89 -12.84
C LYS A 22 -10.98 -5.65 -13.85
N ASP A 23 -10.62 -6.90 -14.16
CA ASP A 23 -11.40 -7.75 -15.04
C ASP A 23 -12.78 -8.04 -14.42
N ASN A 24 -12.81 -8.35 -13.11
CA ASN A 24 -14.05 -8.59 -12.39
C ASN A 24 -14.94 -7.35 -12.32
N LEU A 25 -14.35 -6.17 -12.29
CA LEU A 25 -15.10 -4.92 -12.25
C LEU A 25 -15.98 -4.76 -13.50
N GLU A 26 -15.44 -5.12 -14.66
CA GLU A 26 -16.21 -5.05 -15.91
C GLU A 26 -17.42 -5.97 -15.88
N GLU A 27 -17.27 -7.17 -15.29
CA GLU A 27 -18.34 -8.17 -15.26
C GLU A 27 -19.37 -7.92 -14.16
N ASN A 28 -18.95 -7.38 -13.03
CA ASN A 28 -19.77 -7.31 -11.82
C ASN A 28 -19.85 -5.91 -11.22
N TYR A 29 -19.77 -4.89 -12.06
CA TYR A 29 -19.69 -3.49 -11.64
C TYR A 29 -20.78 -3.11 -10.63
N LEU A 30 -22.04 -3.48 -10.92
CA LEU A 30 -23.17 -3.06 -10.08
C LEU A 30 -23.18 -3.72 -8.70
N HIS A 31 -22.63 -4.93 -8.58
CA HIS A 31 -22.73 -5.72 -7.37
C HIS A 31 -21.49 -5.64 -6.48
N HIS A 32 -20.32 -5.35 -7.06
CA HIS A 32 -19.05 -5.43 -6.35
C HIS A 32 -18.18 -4.18 -6.44
N PHE A 33 -18.76 -3.07 -6.93
CA PHE A 33 -17.97 -1.85 -7.18
C PHE A 33 -17.18 -1.40 -5.95
N GLU A 34 -17.83 -1.27 -4.80
CA GLU A 34 -17.17 -0.78 -3.58
C GLU A 34 -16.04 -1.70 -3.15
N TRP A 35 -16.29 -3.00 -3.14
CA TRP A 35 -15.30 -3.99 -2.75
C TRP A 35 -14.10 -4.00 -3.71
N VAL A 36 -14.36 -3.97 -5.01
CA VAL A 36 -13.31 -3.96 -6.03
C VAL A 36 -12.52 -2.64 -5.95
N ALA A 37 -13.20 -1.51 -5.78
CA ALA A 37 -12.54 -0.21 -5.65
C ALA A 37 -11.57 -0.20 -4.46
N GLU A 38 -11.97 -0.75 -3.33
CA GLU A 38 -11.12 -0.88 -2.16
C GLU A 38 -9.88 -1.70 -2.46
N ARG A 39 -10.04 -2.87 -3.08
CA ARG A 39 -8.92 -3.76 -3.39
C ARG A 39 -7.96 -3.12 -4.39
N VAL A 40 -8.48 -2.51 -5.43
CA VAL A 40 -7.65 -1.83 -6.43
C VAL A 40 -6.89 -0.67 -5.80
N PHE A 41 -7.56 0.16 -5.01
CA PHE A 41 -6.93 1.28 -4.33
C PHE A 41 -5.77 0.80 -3.43
N LYS A 42 -6.02 -0.20 -2.60
CA LYS A 42 -5.01 -0.72 -1.67
C LYS A 42 -3.80 -1.29 -2.40
N LEU A 43 -4.04 -2.07 -3.44
CA LEU A 43 -2.95 -2.68 -4.20
C LEU A 43 -2.12 -1.62 -4.94
N GLU A 44 -2.76 -0.63 -5.53
CA GLU A 44 -2.05 0.44 -6.21
C GLU A 44 -1.24 1.29 -5.22
N TRP A 45 -1.80 1.58 -4.06
CA TRP A 45 -1.09 2.33 -3.02
C TRP A 45 0.14 1.56 -2.52
N LYS A 46 -0.02 0.27 -2.24
CA LYS A 46 1.10 -0.58 -1.80
C LYS A 46 2.17 -0.67 -2.88
N ASN A 47 1.77 -0.84 -4.14
CA ASN A 47 2.72 -0.90 -5.25
C ASN A 47 3.50 0.41 -5.39
N LYS A 48 2.86 1.55 -5.20
CA LYS A 48 3.57 2.83 -5.22
C LYS A 48 4.67 2.87 -4.16
N THR A 49 4.36 2.44 -2.95
CA THR A 49 5.33 2.38 -1.86
C THR A 49 6.46 1.39 -2.18
N LEU A 50 6.11 0.22 -2.70
CA LEU A 50 7.10 -0.79 -3.06
C LEU A 50 8.01 -0.32 -4.20
N ASN A 51 7.47 0.39 -5.18
CA ASN A 51 8.28 0.98 -6.25
C ASN A 51 9.22 2.06 -5.73
N ASP A 52 8.79 2.86 -4.76
CA ASP A 52 9.66 3.85 -4.12
C ASP A 52 10.84 3.16 -3.42
N ILE A 53 10.59 2.03 -2.76
CA ILE A 53 11.63 1.23 -2.14
C ILE A 53 12.56 0.63 -3.20
N LEU A 54 11.99 0.12 -4.28
CA LEU A 54 12.76 -0.51 -5.36
C LEU A 54 13.80 0.44 -5.94
N VAL A 55 13.44 1.72 -6.10
CA VAL A 55 14.36 2.75 -6.60
C VAL A 55 15.57 2.92 -5.70
N LEU A 56 15.42 2.70 -4.39
CA LEU A 56 16.52 2.86 -3.43
C LEU A 56 17.65 1.87 -3.68
N PHE A 57 17.38 0.71 -4.27
CA PHE A 57 18.41 -0.27 -4.58
C PHE A 57 19.36 0.18 -5.69
N ASP A 58 18.97 1.18 -6.47
CA ASP A 58 19.80 1.72 -7.53
C ASP A 58 20.84 2.73 -7.03
N ASP A 59 20.74 3.18 -5.78
CA ASP A 59 21.65 4.14 -5.17
C ASP A 59 22.57 3.42 -4.18
N GLU A 60 23.84 3.30 -4.52
CA GLU A 60 24.86 2.63 -3.70
C GLU A 60 25.09 3.31 -2.36
N ASN A 61 24.76 4.59 -2.24
CA ASN A 61 24.97 5.37 -1.01
C ASN A 61 23.85 5.19 0.00
N ILE A 62 22.77 4.52 -0.37
CA ILE A 62 21.62 4.31 0.51
C ILE A 62 21.67 2.90 1.09
N ASN A 63 21.58 2.82 2.43
CA ASN A 63 21.33 1.55 3.10
C ASN A 63 19.84 1.28 3.07
N VAL A 64 19.41 0.37 2.20
CA VAL A 64 17.99 0.09 1.98
C VAL A 64 17.32 -0.45 3.25
N GLU A 65 18.00 -1.29 4.01
CA GLU A 65 17.43 -1.81 5.26
C GLU A 65 17.13 -0.70 6.26
N ASN A 66 18.04 0.26 6.40
CA ASN A 66 17.80 1.41 7.28
C ASN A 66 16.66 2.27 6.75
N ALA A 67 16.61 2.50 5.44
CA ALA A 67 15.54 3.28 4.82
C ALA A 67 14.18 2.61 5.01
N VAL A 68 14.10 1.31 4.84
CA VAL A 68 12.87 0.54 5.06
C VAL A 68 12.50 0.56 6.54
N GLY A 69 13.47 0.40 7.43
CA GLY A 69 13.23 0.50 8.87
C GLY A 69 12.64 1.85 9.27
N ASN A 70 13.19 2.93 8.71
CA ASN A 70 12.69 4.28 8.96
C ASN A 70 11.27 4.46 8.40
N LEU A 71 10.99 3.91 7.23
CA LEU A 71 9.66 3.94 6.64
C LEU A 71 8.65 3.23 7.54
N LYS A 72 9.00 2.04 8.04
CA LYS A 72 8.15 1.28 8.94
C LYS A 72 7.87 2.05 10.24
N GLU A 73 8.89 2.71 10.78
CA GLU A 73 8.71 3.54 11.99
C GLU A 73 7.79 4.73 11.73
N ARG A 74 7.93 5.39 10.58
CA ARG A 74 7.04 6.50 10.22
C ARG A 74 5.60 6.01 10.07
N PHE A 75 5.40 4.83 9.48
CA PHE A 75 4.06 4.26 9.34
C PHE A 75 3.47 3.90 10.70
N LYS A 76 4.26 3.29 11.59
CA LYS A 76 3.81 2.98 12.95
C LYS A 76 3.39 4.23 13.70
N ASN A 77 4.20 5.28 13.64
CA ASN A 77 3.89 6.54 14.30
C ASN A 77 2.64 7.19 13.73
N SER A 78 2.47 7.13 12.41
CA SER A 78 1.28 7.63 11.73
C SER A 78 0.03 6.89 12.22
N LEU A 79 0.10 5.56 12.37
CA LEU A 79 -1.03 4.75 12.84
C LEU A 79 -1.37 5.05 14.29
N LEU A 80 -0.38 5.32 15.13
CA LEU A 80 -0.59 5.67 16.54
C LEU A 80 -1.28 7.02 16.72
N THR A 81 -0.97 7.99 15.86
CA THR A 81 -1.54 9.33 15.96
C THR A 81 -2.86 9.49 15.24
N GLN A 82 -3.16 8.64 14.27
CA GLN A 82 -4.35 8.75 13.44
C GLN A 82 -5.66 8.75 14.22
N PRO A 83 -5.84 7.90 15.27
CA PRO A 83 -7.09 7.93 16.03
C PRO A 83 -7.33 9.24 16.75
N LEU A 84 -6.29 10.04 16.97
CA LEU A 84 -6.38 11.33 17.63
C LEU A 84 -6.69 12.47 16.66
N MET A 85 -6.53 12.24 15.37
CA MET A 85 -6.80 13.22 14.34
C MET A 85 -8.27 13.16 13.95
N LYS A 86 -8.92 14.29 13.98
CA LYS A 86 -10.32 14.35 13.56
C LYS A 86 -10.41 14.10 12.07
N SER A 87 -11.29 13.20 11.72
CA SER A 87 -11.55 12.89 10.32
C SER A 87 -12.22 14.08 9.64
N SER A 88 -12.06 14.14 8.34
CA SER A 88 -12.75 15.10 7.49
C SER A 88 -14.26 14.84 7.54
N THR A 89 -15.05 15.86 7.23
CA THR A 89 -16.49 15.69 7.01
C THR A 89 -16.79 15.01 5.67
N ASN A 90 -15.79 14.88 4.80
CA ASN A 90 -15.94 14.22 3.52
C ASN A 90 -15.86 12.68 3.69
N PRO A 91 -16.95 11.94 3.41
CA PRO A 91 -16.95 10.49 3.59
C PRO A 91 -15.90 9.77 2.73
N ILE A 92 -15.62 10.27 1.53
CA ILE A 92 -14.62 9.64 0.64
C ILE A 92 -13.23 9.82 1.23
N ALA A 93 -12.91 11.00 1.75
CA ALA A 93 -11.61 11.24 2.39
C ALA A 93 -11.43 10.35 3.62
N ASN A 94 -12.48 10.15 4.41
CA ASN A 94 -12.42 9.28 5.58
C ASN A 94 -12.19 7.83 5.19
N LEU A 95 -12.86 7.37 4.14
CA LEU A 95 -12.74 6.00 3.67
C LEU A 95 -11.34 5.72 3.11
N THR A 96 -10.80 6.63 2.29
CA THR A 96 -9.45 6.46 1.74
C THR A 96 -8.39 6.54 2.83
N SER A 97 -8.59 7.36 3.86
CA SER A 97 -7.69 7.41 5.01
C SER A 97 -7.66 6.08 5.75
N LEU A 98 -8.81 5.44 5.92
CA LEU A 98 -8.91 4.11 6.53
C LEU A 98 -8.16 3.08 5.68
N TRP A 99 -8.38 3.09 4.38
CA TRP A 99 -7.70 2.16 3.47
C TRP A 99 -6.18 2.34 3.47
N ILE A 100 -5.72 3.60 3.52
CA ILE A 100 -4.28 3.88 3.61
C ILE A 100 -3.71 3.35 4.92
N SER A 101 -4.44 3.50 6.03
CA SER A 101 -4.01 2.96 7.32
C SER A 101 -3.85 1.45 7.28
N GLU A 102 -4.80 0.76 6.66
CA GLU A 102 -4.73 -0.68 6.49
C GLU A 102 -3.54 -1.08 5.61
N CYS A 103 -3.27 -0.31 4.54
CA CYS A 103 -2.11 -0.54 3.67
C CYS A 103 -0.79 -0.36 4.43
N LYS A 104 -0.69 0.68 5.26
CA LYS A 104 0.50 0.90 6.07
C LYS A 104 0.76 -0.27 7.01
N GLN A 105 -0.30 -0.78 7.65
CA GLN A 105 -0.18 -1.93 8.53
C GLN A 105 0.29 -3.17 7.76
N GLU A 106 -0.28 -3.42 6.59
CA GLU A 106 0.12 -4.54 5.75
C GLU A 106 1.57 -4.43 5.27
N ILE A 107 2.01 -3.22 4.90
CA ILE A 107 3.41 -2.98 4.49
C ILE A 107 4.37 -3.26 5.66
N ILE A 108 4.02 -2.82 6.87
CA ILE A 108 4.82 -3.10 8.05
C ILE A 108 4.97 -4.60 8.25
N GLU A 109 3.92 -5.37 8.07
CA GLU A 109 3.93 -6.81 8.24
C GLU A 109 4.69 -7.53 7.12
N GLU A 110 4.60 -7.04 5.89
CA GLU A 110 5.25 -7.65 4.73
C GLU A 110 6.75 -7.36 4.66
N LEU A 111 7.21 -6.26 5.20
CA LEU A 111 8.61 -5.84 5.17
C LEU A 111 9.28 -6.01 6.53
#